data_aee84c8fde3841a7b5f9e2c5cd0876c4
#
_entry.id   aee84c8fde3841a7b5f9e2c5cd0876c4
#
_cell.length_a   1.000
_cell.length_b   1.000
_cell.length_c   1.000
_cell.angle_alpha   90.00
_cell.angle_beta   90.00
_cell.angle_gamma   90.00
#
_symmetry.space_group_name_H-M   'P 1'
#
loop_
_entity.id
_entity.type
_entity.pdbx_description
1 polymer ?
#
loop_
_entity_poly.entity_id
_entity_poly.type
_entity_poly.pdbx_seq_one_letter_code
_entity_poly.pdbx_strand_id
1 'polypeptide(L)'
;MKNDNDLLVDMPVWNAFFRLAIPAVAAQLINILYNLVDKMFIGRIPGVGKQALAGVGVTAPVILAISAFAALVSMGGAPKASIFMGKGDNERAEKVMGSCTWLLIILSMILTGIMLIFGKTILLLFGASCDTITYAADYMEIYCLGTLFTQLTLGLNAFITAQGKTLVSMCNAAVGAVTNIILDAVFINGIGMGVKGAALATVISQGVSACFVIHYLTTDKSKLHLRFRNIRFDGSIIWSCILLGTSPALMQLTENMVAISFNTSLQKYGGDIAVASMSILNSVMQFVMLLLPGLVQGAQPLLSYNLGAKNISRVKKTFRLLLICCVSGSFLIWFICMTLPNMVASIFTSDAVLITYTNKSMRVYLAMLFIYGIQVACQYSFVALDQAPKAIFLTIWRKIIILIPLIFILPHFVPNAVMGVYLAEPIADTIAVCTTAPMFYSYYRKMKC
;
A
#
# COMPACT_ATOMS: atom_id res chain seq x y z
N MET A 1 17.13 25.57 -17.13
CA MET A 1 16.52 24.49 -16.38
C MET A 1 17.33 23.23 -16.67
N LYS A 2 18.04 22.65 -15.68
CA LYS A 2 18.78 21.40 -15.86
C LYS A 2 17.79 20.30 -16.25
N ASN A 3 18.08 19.62 -17.36
CA ASN A 3 17.21 18.57 -17.91
C ASN A 3 16.96 17.48 -16.86
N ASP A 4 15.68 17.19 -16.60
CA ASP A 4 15.26 16.11 -15.67
C ASP A 4 15.64 14.70 -16.18
N ASN A 5 16.17 14.56 -17.40
CA ASN A 5 16.81 13.34 -17.87
C ASN A 5 18.05 12.96 -17.04
N ASP A 6 18.73 13.94 -16.46
CA ASP A 6 19.92 13.73 -15.65
C ASP A 6 19.65 12.86 -14.40
N LEU A 7 18.44 12.89 -13.82
CA LEU A 7 18.14 12.17 -12.58
C LEU A 7 18.07 10.64 -12.80
N LEU A 8 17.36 10.18 -13.83
CA LEU A 8 17.21 8.75 -14.09
C LEU A 8 18.40 8.15 -14.85
N VAL A 9 19.16 8.97 -15.62
CA VAL A 9 20.22 8.52 -16.52
C VAL A 9 21.61 8.87 -15.99
N ASP A 10 21.89 10.14 -15.71
CA ASP A 10 23.24 10.64 -15.52
C ASP A 10 23.65 10.82 -14.05
N MET A 11 22.68 11.14 -13.17
CA MET A 11 22.97 11.36 -11.75
C MET A 11 23.52 10.08 -11.09
N PRO A 12 24.51 10.15 -10.18
CA PRO A 12 24.94 8.99 -9.39
C PRO A 12 23.77 8.27 -8.73
N VAL A 13 23.75 6.93 -8.81
CA VAL A 13 22.61 6.11 -8.35
C VAL A 13 22.22 6.41 -6.91
N TRP A 14 23.20 6.64 -6.04
CA TRP A 14 22.98 6.99 -4.64
C TRP A 14 22.15 8.27 -4.51
N ASN A 15 22.56 9.34 -5.16
CA ASN A 15 21.86 10.62 -5.10
C ASN A 15 20.47 10.56 -5.74
N ALA A 16 20.36 9.88 -6.90
CA ALA A 16 19.09 9.68 -7.58
C ALA A 16 18.10 8.88 -6.72
N PHE A 17 18.57 7.81 -6.09
CA PHE A 17 17.74 6.97 -5.23
C PHE A 17 17.17 7.75 -4.05
N PHE A 18 18.00 8.41 -3.24
CA PHE A 18 17.50 9.15 -2.07
C PHE A 18 16.65 10.35 -2.44
N ARG A 19 16.95 11.02 -3.56
CA ARG A 19 16.12 12.12 -4.07
C ARG A 19 14.71 11.64 -4.48
N LEU A 20 14.55 10.39 -4.84
CA LEU A 20 13.26 9.78 -5.15
C LEU A 20 12.62 9.10 -3.92
N ALA A 21 13.41 8.41 -3.12
CA ALA A 21 12.91 7.61 -1.99
C ALA A 21 12.43 8.48 -0.82
N ILE A 22 13.15 9.57 -0.49
CA ILE A 22 12.76 10.44 0.64
C ILE A 22 11.37 11.05 0.44
N PRO A 23 11.03 11.69 -0.71
CA PRO A 23 9.67 12.17 -0.93
C PRO A 23 8.63 11.04 -0.99
N ALA A 24 8.99 9.85 -1.50
CA ALA A 24 8.07 8.72 -1.53
C ALA A 24 7.73 8.21 -0.12
N VAL A 25 8.73 8.08 0.77
CA VAL A 25 8.51 7.74 2.19
C VAL A 25 7.72 8.84 2.90
N ALA A 26 8.02 10.11 2.64
CA ALA A 26 7.28 11.24 3.20
C ALA A 26 5.81 11.24 2.75
N ALA A 27 5.51 10.89 1.50
CA ALA A 27 4.14 10.73 1.02
C ALA A 27 3.37 9.63 1.78
N GLN A 28 4.03 8.50 2.09
CA GLN A 28 3.42 7.45 2.91
C GLN A 28 3.14 7.93 4.34
N LEU A 29 4.06 8.69 4.92
CA LEU A 29 3.86 9.28 6.25
C LEU A 29 2.67 10.24 6.26
N ILE A 30 2.57 11.12 5.27
CA ILE A 30 1.43 12.06 5.11
C ILE A 30 0.13 11.27 5.04
N ASN A 31 0.07 10.17 4.28
CA ASN A 31 -1.12 9.33 4.15
C ASN A 31 -1.53 8.68 5.48
N ILE A 32 -0.57 8.21 6.28
CA ILE A 32 -0.88 7.64 7.61
C ILE A 32 -1.38 8.72 8.56
N LEU A 33 -0.73 9.89 8.57
CA LEU A 33 -1.09 10.99 9.45
C LEU A 33 -2.50 11.50 9.16
N TYR A 34 -2.87 11.72 7.89
CA TYR A 34 -4.21 12.19 7.58
C TYR A 34 -5.28 11.16 7.95
N ASN A 35 -5.05 9.85 7.70
CA ASN A 35 -5.96 8.79 8.13
C ASN A 35 -6.16 8.75 9.66
N LEU A 36 -5.10 9.05 10.41
CA LEU A 36 -5.17 9.13 11.88
C LEU A 36 -6.00 10.33 12.32
N VAL A 37 -5.76 11.48 11.71
CA VAL A 37 -6.49 12.74 12.02
C VAL A 37 -7.97 12.62 11.69
N ASP A 38 -8.33 12.06 10.53
CA ASP A 38 -9.73 11.79 10.13
C ASP A 38 -10.43 10.91 11.18
N LYS A 39 -9.82 9.80 11.62
CA LYS A 39 -10.35 8.96 12.70
C LYS A 39 -10.49 9.71 14.03
N MET A 40 -9.59 10.66 14.34
CA MET A 40 -9.70 11.50 15.54
C MET A 40 -10.90 12.44 15.47
N PHE A 41 -11.20 13.04 14.33
CA PHE A 41 -12.39 13.86 14.13
C PHE A 41 -13.66 13.03 14.27
N ILE A 42 -13.75 11.89 13.61
CA ILE A 42 -14.90 10.97 13.70
C ILE A 42 -15.14 10.51 15.14
N GLY A 43 -14.07 10.11 15.84
CA GLY A 43 -14.17 9.63 17.23
C GLY A 43 -14.61 10.72 18.24
N ARG A 44 -14.48 12.00 17.88
CA ARG A 44 -14.86 13.15 18.72
C ARG A 44 -16.25 13.71 18.38
N ILE A 45 -17.01 13.08 17.49
CA ILE A 45 -18.40 13.52 17.19
C ILE A 45 -19.24 13.43 18.47
N PRO A 46 -19.89 14.54 18.92
CA PRO A 46 -20.66 14.55 20.16
C PRO A 46 -21.77 13.50 20.18
N GLY A 47 -21.87 12.74 21.26
CA GLY A 47 -22.93 11.76 21.50
C GLY A 47 -22.80 10.43 20.78
N VAL A 48 -22.13 10.36 19.63
CA VAL A 48 -22.07 9.16 18.77
C VAL A 48 -20.67 8.76 18.32
N GLY A 49 -19.62 9.45 18.76
CA GLY A 49 -18.25 9.26 18.26
C GLY A 49 -17.74 7.82 18.33
N LYS A 50 -18.07 7.08 19.40
CA LYS A 50 -17.67 5.67 19.55
C LYS A 50 -18.33 4.76 18.50
N GLN A 51 -19.64 4.91 18.30
CA GLN A 51 -20.42 4.14 17.32
C GLN A 51 -20.02 4.54 15.89
N ALA A 52 -19.83 5.84 15.65
CA ALA A 52 -19.38 6.41 14.38
C ALA A 52 -18.01 5.84 13.99
N LEU A 53 -17.03 5.87 14.90
CA LEU A 53 -15.70 5.34 14.68
C LEU A 53 -15.72 3.82 14.41
N ALA A 54 -16.54 3.07 15.16
CA ALA A 54 -16.72 1.65 14.93
C ALA A 54 -17.36 1.38 13.56
N GLY A 55 -18.41 2.16 13.19
CA GLY A 55 -19.07 2.04 11.88
C GLY A 55 -18.13 2.33 10.72
N VAL A 56 -17.38 3.43 10.79
CA VAL A 56 -16.37 3.74 9.76
C VAL A 56 -15.24 2.69 9.75
N GLY A 57 -14.88 2.11 10.91
CA GLY A 57 -13.91 1.02 10.98
C GLY A 57 -14.32 -0.20 10.14
N VAL A 58 -15.62 -0.53 10.10
CA VAL A 58 -16.14 -1.64 9.26
C VAL A 58 -16.01 -1.35 7.76
N THR A 59 -15.94 -0.09 7.34
CA THR A 59 -15.75 0.27 5.91
C THR A 59 -14.31 0.06 5.43
N ALA A 60 -13.33 -0.01 6.34
CA ALA A 60 -11.91 -0.08 5.99
C ALA A 60 -11.54 -1.24 5.05
N PRO A 61 -12.02 -2.49 5.20
CA PRO A 61 -11.75 -3.56 4.26
C PRO A 61 -12.28 -3.27 2.84
N VAL A 62 -13.43 -2.59 2.74
CA VAL A 62 -14.02 -2.22 1.45
C VAL A 62 -13.18 -1.14 0.76
N ILE A 63 -12.75 -0.13 1.52
CA ILE A 63 -11.87 0.96 1.03
C ILE A 63 -10.53 0.37 0.56
N LEU A 64 -9.98 -0.59 1.31
CA LEU A 64 -8.75 -1.28 0.93
C LEU A 64 -8.93 -2.09 -0.37
N ALA A 65 -10.09 -2.76 -0.54
CA ALA A 65 -10.41 -3.46 -1.78
C ALA A 65 -10.50 -2.49 -2.97
N ILE A 66 -11.17 -1.34 -2.81
CA ILE A 66 -11.23 -0.28 -3.83
C ILE A 66 -9.80 0.19 -4.19
N SER A 67 -8.96 0.41 -3.19
CA SER A 67 -7.56 0.83 -3.40
C SER A 67 -6.73 -0.26 -4.10
N ALA A 68 -7.01 -1.55 -3.84
CA ALA A 68 -6.33 -2.66 -4.50
C ALA A 68 -6.61 -2.70 -6.01
N PHE A 69 -7.80 -2.30 -6.47
CA PHE A 69 -8.07 -2.14 -7.90
C PHE A 69 -7.30 -0.97 -8.53
N ALA A 70 -7.14 0.14 -7.80
CA ALA A 70 -6.24 1.21 -8.26
C ALA A 70 -4.79 0.72 -8.34
N ALA A 71 -4.32 -0.03 -7.35
CA ALA A 71 -2.98 -0.62 -7.35
C ALA A 71 -2.79 -1.63 -8.49
N LEU A 72 -3.81 -2.45 -8.80
CA LEU A 72 -3.81 -3.38 -9.94
C LEU A 72 -3.45 -2.66 -11.25
N VAL A 73 -4.04 -1.51 -11.48
CA VAL A 73 -3.83 -0.76 -12.71
C VAL A 73 -2.54 0.06 -12.66
N SER A 74 -2.32 0.77 -11.56
CA SER A 74 -1.21 1.72 -11.44
C SER A 74 0.14 1.03 -11.29
N MET A 75 0.25 0.03 -10.41
CA MET A 75 1.51 -0.68 -10.16
C MET A 75 1.86 -1.67 -11.28
N GLY A 76 0.90 -1.96 -12.17
CA GLY A 76 1.17 -2.65 -13.44
C GLY A 76 1.54 -1.69 -14.57
N GLY A 77 0.82 -0.59 -14.71
CA GLY A 77 1.00 0.37 -15.80
C GLY A 77 2.21 1.29 -15.64
N ALA A 78 2.45 1.82 -14.45
CA ALA A 78 3.51 2.78 -14.21
C ALA A 78 4.93 2.23 -14.50
N PRO A 79 5.33 1.02 -14.07
CA PRO A 79 6.60 0.42 -14.47
C PRO A 79 6.73 0.23 -15.97
N LYS A 80 5.65 -0.23 -16.65
CA LYS A 80 5.66 -0.40 -18.11
C LYS A 80 5.85 0.91 -18.84
N ALA A 81 5.15 1.97 -18.43
CA ALA A 81 5.35 3.30 -19.00
C ALA A 81 6.79 3.77 -18.79
N SER A 82 7.38 3.55 -17.60
CA SER A 82 8.77 3.88 -17.31
C SER A 82 9.75 3.09 -18.19
N ILE A 83 9.49 1.80 -18.45
CA ILE A 83 10.30 0.99 -19.38
C ILE A 83 10.22 1.55 -20.81
N PHE A 84 9.03 1.92 -21.31
CA PHE A 84 8.90 2.52 -22.62
C PHE A 84 9.60 3.89 -22.71
N MET A 85 9.51 4.72 -21.66
CA MET A 85 10.30 5.96 -21.61
C MET A 85 11.82 5.68 -21.68
N GLY A 86 12.29 4.65 -20.99
CA GLY A 86 13.68 4.23 -21.06
C GLY A 86 14.13 3.75 -22.44
N LYS A 87 13.20 3.20 -23.23
CA LYS A 87 13.42 2.85 -24.65
C LYS A 87 13.38 4.06 -25.59
N GLY A 88 13.02 5.25 -25.11
CA GLY A 88 12.79 6.45 -25.92
C GLY A 88 11.41 6.47 -26.61
N ASP A 89 10.53 5.52 -26.32
CA ASP A 89 9.19 5.41 -26.91
C ASP A 89 8.13 6.04 -26.00
N ASN A 90 8.15 7.37 -25.94
CA ASN A 90 7.19 8.13 -25.14
C ASN A 90 5.75 7.98 -25.63
N GLU A 91 5.55 7.76 -26.92
CA GLU A 91 4.20 7.58 -27.50
C GLU A 91 3.53 6.31 -26.93
N ARG A 92 4.27 5.20 -26.86
CA ARG A 92 3.76 3.98 -26.21
C ARG A 92 3.57 4.16 -24.72
N ALA A 93 4.46 4.88 -24.04
CA ALA A 93 4.31 5.18 -22.62
C ALA A 93 3.02 5.98 -22.34
N GLU A 94 2.70 6.99 -23.18
CA GLU A 94 1.43 7.75 -23.13
C GLU A 94 0.20 6.85 -23.43
N LYS A 95 0.30 5.91 -24.38
CA LYS A 95 -0.77 4.93 -24.65
C LYS A 95 -1.02 4.01 -23.46
N VAL A 96 0.04 3.55 -22.78
CA VAL A 96 -0.09 2.77 -21.53
C VAL A 96 -0.83 3.58 -20.47
N MET A 97 -0.43 4.83 -20.23
CA MET A 97 -1.10 5.70 -19.27
C MET A 97 -2.56 5.95 -19.65
N GLY A 98 -2.86 6.22 -20.92
CA GLY A 98 -4.23 6.43 -21.40
C GLY A 98 -5.11 5.19 -21.25
N SER A 99 -4.62 4.01 -21.62
CA SER A 99 -5.36 2.74 -21.46
C SER A 99 -5.58 2.40 -19.97
N CYS A 100 -4.61 2.68 -19.10
CA CYS A 100 -4.77 2.56 -17.66
C CYS A 100 -5.82 3.54 -17.12
N THR A 101 -5.84 4.78 -17.60
CA THR A 101 -6.87 5.78 -17.24
C THR A 101 -8.26 5.30 -17.62
N TRP A 102 -8.43 4.77 -18.84
CA TRP A 102 -9.69 4.18 -19.28
C TRP A 102 -10.14 3.05 -18.35
N LEU A 103 -9.23 2.14 -18.00
CA LEU A 103 -9.53 1.03 -17.09
C LEU A 103 -9.91 1.50 -15.68
N LEU A 104 -9.23 2.52 -15.14
CA LEU A 104 -9.56 3.11 -13.83
C LEU A 104 -10.96 3.72 -13.83
N ILE A 105 -11.37 4.39 -14.90
CA ILE A 105 -12.71 4.95 -15.05
C ILE A 105 -13.76 3.82 -15.06
N ILE A 106 -13.55 2.79 -15.86
CA ILE A 106 -14.51 1.65 -15.94
C ILE A 106 -14.59 0.91 -14.60
N LEU A 107 -13.45 0.62 -13.96
CA LEU A 107 -13.44 -0.03 -12.65
C LEU A 107 -14.13 0.84 -11.60
N SER A 108 -13.96 2.15 -11.62
CA SER A 108 -14.67 3.04 -10.68
C SER A 108 -16.18 2.98 -10.86
N MET A 109 -16.67 2.97 -12.10
CA MET A 109 -18.11 2.84 -12.38
C MET A 109 -18.67 1.50 -11.89
N ILE A 110 -17.95 0.40 -12.15
CA ILE A 110 -18.35 -0.94 -11.72
C ILE A 110 -18.37 -1.02 -10.18
N LEU A 111 -17.30 -0.56 -9.52
CA LEU A 111 -17.19 -0.57 -8.06
C LEU A 111 -18.28 0.29 -7.42
N THR A 112 -18.53 1.49 -7.94
CA THR A 112 -19.63 2.35 -7.48
C THR A 112 -20.96 1.65 -7.65
N GLY A 113 -21.26 1.06 -8.81
CA GLY A 113 -22.50 0.32 -9.05
C GLY A 113 -22.69 -0.85 -8.09
N ILE A 114 -21.65 -1.67 -7.87
CA ILE A 114 -21.69 -2.78 -6.91
C ILE A 114 -21.99 -2.28 -5.50
N MET A 115 -21.32 -1.20 -5.08
CA MET A 115 -21.49 -0.69 -3.73
C MET A 115 -22.84 0.01 -3.51
N LEU A 116 -23.40 0.69 -4.50
CA LEU A 116 -24.72 1.28 -4.40
C LEU A 116 -25.83 0.20 -4.31
N ILE A 117 -25.66 -0.93 -5.01
CA ILE A 117 -26.65 -2.03 -5.01
C ILE A 117 -26.48 -2.94 -3.79
N PHE A 118 -25.24 -3.35 -3.50
CA PHE A 118 -24.94 -4.38 -2.50
C PHE A 118 -24.25 -3.84 -1.24
N GLY A 119 -24.02 -2.52 -1.12
CA GLY A 119 -23.17 -1.94 -0.07
C GLY A 119 -23.57 -2.33 1.35
N LYS A 120 -24.87 -2.27 1.69
CA LYS A 120 -25.34 -2.68 3.02
C LYS A 120 -25.08 -4.18 3.30
N THR A 121 -25.33 -5.04 2.32
CA THR A 121 -25.08 -6.49 2.44
C THR A 121 -23.57 -6.75 2.64
N ILE A 122 -22.73 -6.08 1.87
CA ILE A 122 -21.27 -6.19 1.98
C ILE A 122 -20.80 -5.72 3.37
N LEU A 123 -21.30 -4.59 3.87
CA LEU A 123 -20.93 -4.08 5.20
C LEU A 123 -21.36 -5.04 6.33
N LEU A 124 -22.55 -5.67 6.22
CA LEU A 124 -23.00 -6.68 7.16
C LEU A 124 -22.08 -7.92 7.12
N LEU A 125 -21.65 -8.37 5.95
CA LEU A 125 -20.70 -9.48 5.80
C LEU A 125 -19.32 -9.15 6.41
N PHE A 126 -18.93 -7.88 6.41
CA PHE A 126 -17.69 -7.41 7.07
C PHE A 126 -17.86 -7.09 8.56
N GLY A 127 -19.01 -7.41 9.15
CA GLY A 127 -19.23 -7.37 10.60
C GLY A 127 -19.88 -6.09 11.14
N ALA A 128 -20.60 -5.34 10.29
CA ALA A 128 -21.44 -4.25 10.79
C ALA A 128 -22.56 -4.82 11.69
N SER A 129 -22.72 -4.24 12.88
CA SER A 129 -23.82 -4.53 13.80
C SER A 129 -25.04 -3.62 13.54
N CYS A 130 -26.17 -3.92 14.17
CA CYS A 130 -27.37 -3.07 14.10
C CYS A 130 -27.08 -1.61 14.50
N ASP A 131 -26.15 -1.40 15.45
CA ASP A 131 -25.79 -0.08 15.96
C ASP A 131 -24.80 0.68 15.06
N THR A 132 -24.00 -0.04 14.25
CA THR A 132 -22.92 0.54 13.44
C THR A 132 -23.28 0.64 11.96
N ILE A 133 -24.23 -0.17 11.47
CA ILE A 133 -24.57 -0.25 10.04
C ILE A 133 -25.03 1.08 9.46
N THR A 134 -25.74 1.89 10.23
CA THR A 134 -26.22 3.20 9.77
C THR A 134 -25.05 4.13 9.48
N TYR A 135 -24.07 4.22 10.40
CA TYR A 135 -22.88 5.04 10.22
C TYR A 135 -21.97 4.53 9.10
N ALA A 136 -21.82 3.19 8.99
CA ALA A 136 -21.06 2.57 7.93
C ALA A 136 -21.70 2.81 6.55
N ALA A 137 -23.03 2.71 6.44
CA ALA A 137 -23.75 2.96 5.20
C ALA A 137 -23.69 4.43 4.80
N ASP A 138 -23.96 5.35 5.73
CA ASP A 138 -23.91 6.80 5.52
C ASP A 138 -22.51 7.24 4.99
N TYR A 139 -21.44 6.66 5.53
CA TYR A 139 -20.09 6.91 5.05
C TYR A 139 -19.87 6.35 3.64
N MET A 140 -20.23 5.06 3.44
CA MET A 140 -19.96 4.36 2.18
C MET A 140 -20.77 4.87 1.00
N GLU A 141 -22.03 5.28 1.20
CA GLU A 141 -22.86 5.86 0.14
C GLU A 141 -22.19 7.10 -0.47
N ILE A 142 -21.65 8.00 0.36
CA ILE A 142 -20.93 9.20 -0.10
C ILE A 142 -19.58 8.83 -0.68
N TYR A 143 -18.81 7.97 0.01
CA TYR A 143 -17.48 7.55 -0.43
C TYR A 143 -17.52 6.88 -1.81
N CYS A 144 -18.52 6.04 -2.08
CA CYS A 144 -18.68 5.33 -3.35
C CYS A 144 -18.90 6.26 -4.52
N LEU A 145 -19.62 7.37 -4.34
CA LEU A 145 -19.76 8.40 -5.38
C LEU A 145 -18.42 9.05 -5.73
N GLY A 146 -17.51 9.11 -4.76
CA GLY A 146 -16.13 9.61 -4.94
C GLY A 146 -15.12 8.56 -5.44
N THR A 147 -15.51 7.32 -5.67
CA THR A 147 -14.59 6.23 -6.08
C THR A 147 -13.80 6.60 -7.35
N LEU A 148 -14.41 7.32 -8.29
CA LEU A 148 -13.72 7.80 -9.50
C LEU A 148 -12.52 8.68 -9.14
N PHE A 149 -12.68 9.62 -8.22
CA PHE A 149 -11.58 10.50 -7.80
C PHE A 149 -10.48 9.71 -7.10
N THR A 150 -10.84 8.78 -6.23
CA THR A 150 -9.89 7.89 -5.55
C THR A 150 -9.09 7.06 -6.55
N GLN A 151 -9.77 6.43 -7.52
CA GLN A 151 -9.13 5.62 -8.55
C GLN A 151 -8.18 6.46 -9.43
N LEU A 152 -8.61 7.64 -9.85
CA LEU A 152 -7.76 8.54 -10.66
C LEU A 152 -6.57 9.09 -9.86
N THR A 153 -6.79 9.49 -8.60
CA THR A 153 -5.71 9.98 -7.74
C THR A 153 -4.64 8.91 -7.54
N LEU A 154 -5.02 7.74 -7.02
CA LEU A 154 -4.07 6.66 -6.73
C LEU A 154 -3.45 6.09 -8.02
N GLY A 155 -4.27 5.92 -9.04
CA GLY A 155 -3.87 5.35 -10.32
C GLY A 155 -2.89 6.22 -11.09
N LEU A 156 -3.22 7.48 -11.29
CA LEU A 156 -2.41 8.39 -12.12
C LEU A 156 -1.20 8.94 -11.38
N ASN A 157 -1.25 9.08 -10.04
CA ASN A 157 -0.11 9.53 -9.25
C ASN A 157 1.11 8.61 -9.41
N ALA A 158 0.90 7.30 -9.63
CA ALA A 158 1.97 6.36 -9.92
C ALA A 158 2.71 6.66 -11.22
N PHE A 159 2.03 7.23 -12.24
CA PHE A 159 2.68 7.66 -13.47
C PHE A 159 3.53 8.93 -13.29
N ILE A 160 3.18 9.80 -12.34
CA ILE A 160 4.04 10.93 -11.94
C ILE A 160 5.32 10.40 -11.30
N THR A 161 5.18 9.44 -10.39
CA THR A 161 6.33 8.76 -9.73
C THR A 161 7.20 8.05 -10.78
N ALA A 162 6.61 7.35 -11.75
CA ALA A 162 7.30 6.63 -12.82
C ALA A 162 8.19 7.53 -13.70
N GLN A 163 7.86 8.82 -13.81
CA GLN A 163 8.66 9.83 -14.49
C GLN A 163 9.85 10.35 -13.66
N GLY A 164 10.03 9.84 -12.42
CA GLY A 164 11.04 10.35 -11.48
C GLY A 164 10.62 11.63 -10.76
N LYS A 165 9.33 11.98 -10.74
CA LYS A 165 8.80 13.19 -10.10
C LYS A 165 8.15 12.89 -8.75
N THR A 166 8.82 12.12 -7.88
CA THR A 166 8.29 11.72 -6.57
C THR A 166 7.98 12.90 -5.65
N LEU A 167 8.69 14.03 -5.78
CA LEU A 167 8.36 15.24 -5.04
C LEU A 167 6.97 15.78 -5.42
N VAL A 168 6.61 15.77 -6.71
CA VAL A 168 5.27 16.19 -7.19
C VAL A 168 4.21 15.23 -6.67
N SER A 169 4.50 13.92 -6.68
CA SER A 169 3.64 12.88 -6.10
C SER A 169 3.42 13.11 -4.59
N MET A 170 4.46 13.47 -3.83
CA MET A 170 4.36 13.84 -2.43
C MET A 170 3.53 15.11 -2.23
N CYS A 171 3.73 16.14 -3.06
CA CYS A 171 2.92 17.37 -2.99
C CYS A 171 1.43 17.08 -3.23
N ASN A 172 1.10 16.18 -4.17
CA ASN A 172 -0.27 15.73 -4.36
C ASN A 172 -0.86 15.09 -3.09
N ALA A 173 -0.13 14.18 -2.43
CA ALA A 173 -0.56 13.59 -1.17
C ALA A 173 -0.76 14.66 -0.07
N ALA A 174 0.14 15.64 0.01
CA ALA A 174 0.04 16.74 0.97
C ALA A 174 -1.18 17.64 0.71
N VAL A 175 -1.44 17.99 -0.56
CA VAL A 175 -2.63 18.78 -0.94
C VAL A 175 -3.90 18.05 -0.55
N GLY A 176 -4.02 16.74 -0.87
CA GLY A 176 -5.16 15.92 -0.46
C GLY A 176 -5.34 15.87 1.06
N ALA A 177 -4.26 15.60 1.79
CA ALA A 177 -4.28 15.50 3.25
C ALA A 177 -4.69 16.82 3.92
N VAL A 178 -4.10 17.95 3.52
CA VAL A 178 -4.42 19.28 4.07
C VAL A 178 -5.86 19.64 3.76
N THR A 179 -6.32 19.39 2.53
CA THR A 179 -7.73 19.65 2.15
C THR A 179 -8.68 18.81 2.99
N ASN A 180 -8.38 17.53 3.20
CA ASN A 180 -9.21 16.65 4.02
C ASN A 180 -9.30 17.14 5.47
N ILE A 181 -8.17 17.43 6.12
CA ILE A 181 -8.13 17.92 7.51
C ILE A 181 -8.93 19.22 7.69
N ILE A 182 -8.81 20.16 6.74
CA ILE A 182 -9.58 21.42 6.78
C ILE A 182 -11.07 21.15 6.64
N LEU A 183 -11.45 20.30 5.68
CA LEU A 183 -12.86 19.99 5.43
C LEU A 183 -13.48 19.15 6.54
N ASP A 184 -12.74 18.24 7.18
CA ASP A 184 -13.19 17.53 8.38
C ASP A 184 -13.53 18.49 9.50
N ALA A 185 -12.65 19.46 9.77
CA ALA A 185 -12.91 20.49 10.78
C ALA A 185 -14.17 21.31 10.46
N VAL A 186 -14.38 21.68 9.19
CA VAL A 186 -15.55 22.47 8.76
C VAL A 186 -16.83 21.63 8.79
N PHE A 187 -16.83 20.43 8.21
CA PHE A 187 -18.06 19.65 8.05
C PHE A 187 -18.47 18.92 9.32
N ILE A 188 -17.51 18.40 10.08
CA ILE A 188 -17.81 17.67 11.32
C ILE A 188 -18.07 18.65 12.46
N ASN A 189 -17.15 19.60 12.72
CA ASN A 189 -17.25 20.49 13.89
C ASN A 189 -18.02 21.76 13.57
N GLY A 190 -17.85 22.37 12.38
CA GLY A 190 -18.49 23.63 12.02
C GLY A 190 -19.95 23.46 11.63
N ILE A 191 -20.28 22.55 10.74
CA ILE A 191 -21.64 22.34 10.20
C ILE A 191 -22.38 21.23 10.97
N GLY A 192 -21.66 20.32 11.65
CA GLY A 192 -22.27 19.24 12.42
C GLY A 192 -22.80 18.08 11.57
N MET A 193 -22.23 17.83 10.37
CA MET A 193 -22.68 16.77 9.47
C MET A 193 -22.33 15.35 9.95
N GLY A 194 -21.54 15.22 11.03
CA GLY A 194 -21.15 13.93 11.58
C GLY A 194 -20.37 13.06 10.58
N VAL A 195 -20.70 11.77 10.50
CA VAL A 195 -20.00 10.80 9.62
C VAL A 195 -20.15 11.15 8.14
N LYS A 196 -21.28 11.71 7.71
CA LYS A 196 -21.48 12.18 6.32
C LYS A 196 -20.50 13.30 5.96
N GLY A 197 -20.18 14.15 6.94
CA GLY A 197 -19.20 15.21 6.78
C GLY A 197 -17.80 14.68 6.53
N ALA A 198 -17.36 13.65 7.28
CA ALA A 198 -16.08 12.98 7.08
C ALA A 198 -15.99 12.33 5.67
N ALA A 199 -17.04 11.61 5.26
CA ALA A 199 -17.07 11.01 3.92
C ALA A 199 -17.00 12.07 2.82
N LEU A 200 -17.74 13.16 2.95
CA LEU A 200 -17.75 14.27 1.99
C LEU A 200 -16.37 14.95 1.92
N ALA A 201 -15.74 15.22 3.07
CA ALA A 201 -14.40 15.77 3.16
C ALA A 201 -13.38 14.88 2.42
N THR A 202 -13.46 13.56 2.62
CA THR A 202 -12.62 12.58 1.93
C THR A 202 -12.85 12.63 0.41
N VAL A 203 -14.10 12.61 -0.05
CA VAL A 203 -14.42 12.65 -1.49
C VAL A 203 -13.93 13.95 -2.14
N ILE A 204 -14.17 15.09 -1.52
CA ILE A 204 -13.71 16.39 -2.06
C ILE A 204 -12.19 16.45 -2.10
N SER A 205 -11.50 16.01 -1.04
CA SER A 205 -10.04 16.00 -0.98
C SER A 205 -9.43 15.09 -2.06
N GLN A 206 -10.04 13.93 -2.32
CA GLN A 206 -9.65 13.06 -3.44
C GLN A 206 -9.95 13.73 -4.80
N GLY A 207 -11.04 14.47 -4.92
CA GLY A 207 -11.34 15.27 -6.10
C GLY A 207 -10.29 16.34 -6.39
N VAL A 208 -9.88 17.10 -5.37
CA VAL A 208 -8.80 18.10 -5.46
C VAL A 208 -7.48 17.43 -5.87
N SER A 209 -7.14 16.30 -5.25
CA SER A 209 -5.96 15.50 -5.62
C SER A 209 -6.04 14.99 -7.06
N ALA A 210 -7.19 14.50 -7.51
CA ALA A 210 -7.39 14.05 -8.89
C ALA A 210 -7.19 15.20 -9.89
N CYS A 211 -7.76 16.37 -9.60
CA CYS A 211 -7.56 17.58 -10.41
C CYS A 211 -6.09 17.98 -10.47
N PHE A 212 -5.37 17.93 -9.35
CA PHE A 212 -3.94 18.23 -9.29
C PHE A 212 -3.14 17.27 -10.18
N VAL A 213 -3.38 15.96 -10.07
CA VAL A 213 -2.69 14.93 -10.88
C VAL A 213 -2.98 15.08 -12.36
N ILE A 214 -4.26 15.28 -12.74
CA ILE A 214 -4.67 15.46 -14.14
C ILE A 214 -4.06 16.75 -14.69
N HIS A 215 -4.15 17.85 -13.95
CA HIS A 215 -3.53 19.12 -14.36
C HIS A 215 -2.03 18.96 -14.60
N TYR A 216 -1.30 18.30 -13.69
CA TYR A 216 0.12 18.06 -13.86
C TYR A 216 0.42 17.22 -15.11
N LEU A 217 -0.32 16.13 -15.34
CA LEU A 217 -0.13 15.23 -16.49
C LEU A 217 -0.58 15.85 -17.83
N THR A 218 -1.34 16.93 -17.83
CA THR A 218 -1.72 17.66 -19.04
C THR A 218 -0.82 18.87 -19.34
N THR A 219 0.05 19.25 -18.39
CA THR A 219 0.96 20.41 -18.52
C THR A 219 2.28 19.99 -19.15
N ASP A 220 2.97 20.91 -19.84
CA ASP A 220 4.29 20.70 -20.48
C ASP A 220 5.43 20.34 -19.48
N LYS A 221 5.17 20.44 -18.18
CA LYS A 221 6.10 20.02 -17.13
C LYS A 221 6.20 18.49 -16.99
N SER A 222 5.21 17.76 -17.48
CA SER A 222 5.17 16.30 -17.52
C SER A 222 5.87 15.79 -18.77
N LYS A 223 6.63 14.69 -18.63
CA LYS A 223 7.23 13.98 -19.79
C LYS A 223 6.21 13.12 -20.53
N LEU A 224 5.23 12.61 -19.79
CA LEU A 224 4.11 11.82 -20.31
C LEU A 224 2.86 12.68 -20.26
N HIS A 225 2.29 12.96 -21.42
CA HIS A 225 1.08 13.77 -21.50
C HIS A 225 -0.16 12.89 -21.53
N LEU A 226 -1.09 13.17 -20.61
CA LEU A 226 -2.42 12.54 -20.63
C LEU A 226 -3.25 13.16 -21.75
N ARG A 227 -3.28 12.51 -22.92
CA ARG A 227 -4.05 12.95 -24.08
C ARG A 227 -5.37 12.21 -24.14
N PHE A 228 -6.49 12.91 -24.30
CA PHE A 228 -7.81 12.30 -24.45
C PHE A 228 -7.86 11.23 -25.55
N ARG A 229 -7.15 11.43 -26.66
CA ARG A 229 -7.05 10.46 -27.77
C ARG A 229 -6.48 9.11 -27.34
N ASN A 230 -5.67 9.07 -26.28
CA ASN A 230 -5.04 7.86 -25.78
C ASN A 230 -5.91 7.14 -24.71
N ILE A 231 -6.98 7.80 -24.21
CA ILE A 231 -7.93 7.20 -23.24
C ILE A 231 -8.88 6.30 -24.01
N ARG A 232 -8.42 5.09 -24.32
CA ARG A 232 -9.19 4.09 -25.07
C ARG A 232 -8.85 2.68 -24.61
N PHE A 233 -9.75 1.76 -24.91
CA PHE A 233 -9.52 0.35 -24.70
C PHE A 233 -8.43 -0.17 -25.62
N ASP A 234 -7.34 -0.69 -25.05
CA ASP A 234 -6.34 -1.48 -25.76
C ASP A 234 -6.13 -2.77 -24.96
N GLY A 235 -6.71 -3.87 -25.45
CA GLY A 235 -6.74 -5.14 -24.74
C GLY A 235 -5.34 -5.71 -24.47
N SER A 236 -4.38 -5.50 -25.37
CA SER A 236 -3.01 -6.00 -25.21
C SER A 236 -2.28 -5.24 -24.10
N ILE A 237 -2.39 -3.91 -24.09
CA ILE A 237 -1.80 -3.07 -23.06
C ILE A 237 -2.44 -3.37 -21.69
N ILE A 238 -3.78 -3.36 -21.64
CA ILE A 238 -4.55 -3.57 -20.41
C ILE A 238 -4.23 -4.91 -19.81
N TRP A 239 -4.27 -6.00 -20.59
CA TRP A 239 -3.95 -7.34 -20.09
C TRP A 239 -2.55 -7.42 -19.50
N SER A 240 -1.60 -6.85 -20.20
CA SER A 240 -0.20 -6.79 -19.77
C SER A 240 -0.02 -5.98 -18.47
N CYS A 241 -0.77 -4.90 -18.28
CA CYS A 241 -0.76 -4.11 -17.04
C CYS A 241 -1.46 -4.85 -15.90
N ILE A 242 -2.62 -5.45 -16.15
CA ILE A 242 -3.33 -6.26 -15.16
C ILE A 242 -2.45 -7.40 -14.66
N LEU A 243 -1.81 -8.14 -15.57
CA LEU A 243 -0.94 -9.26 -15.18
C LEU A 243 0.18 -8.80 -14.24
N LEU A 244 0.83 -7.67 -14.52
CA LEU A 244 1.91 -7.14 -13.68
C LEU A 244 1.38 -6.59 -12.35
N GLY A 245 0.25 -5.90 -12.37
CA GLY A 245 -0.37 -5.31 -11.19
C GLY A 245 -1.10 -6.32 -10.28
N THR A 246 -1.34 -7.55 -10.76
CA THR A 246 -2.01 -8.60 -9.97
C THR A 246 -1.25 -8.90 -8.67
N SER A 247 0.09 -8.93 -8.70
CA SER A 247 0.87 -9.19 -7.48
C SER A 247 0.65 -8.14 -6.38
N PRO A 248 0.84 -6.82 -6.63
CA PRO A 248 0.56 -5.81 -5.62
C PRO A 248 -0.91 -5.74 -5.18
N ALA A 249 -1.86 -5.97 -6.09
CA ALA A 249 -3.28 -5.99 -5.76
C ALA A 249 -3.62 -7.18 -4.84
N LEU A 250 -3.11 -8.38 -5.14
CA LEU A 250 -3.26 -9.55 -4.29
C LEU A 250 -2.60 -9.34 -2.93
N MET A 251 -1.46 -8.65 -2.87
CA MET A 251 -0.83 -8.32 -1.58
C MET A 251 -1.77 -7.51 -0.69
N GLN A 252 -2.46 -6.51 -1.24
CA GLN A 252 -3.41 -5.69 -0.47
C GLN A 252 -4.67 -6.46 -0.08
N LEU A 253 -5.25 -7.23 -0.99
CA LEU A 253 -6.45 -8.03 -0.71
C LEU A 253 -6.20 -9.13 0.33
N THR A 254 -5.04 -9.79 0.27
CA THR A 254 -4.69 -10.85 1.21
C THR A 254 -4.35 -10.34 2.61
N GLU A 255 -4.02 -9.04 2.79
CA GLU A 255 -3.83 -8.47 4.14
C GLU A 255 -5.08 -8.62 5.01
N ASN A 256 -6.27 -8.36 4.46
CA ASN A 256 -7.52 -8.56 5.20
C ASN A 256 -7.75 -10.03 5.57
N MET A 257 -7.47 -10.96 4.64
CA MET A 257 -7.62 -12.39 4.91
C MET A 257 -6.67 -12.86 6.01
N VAL A 258 -5.42 -12.39 5.99
CA VAL A 258 -4.42 -12.69 7.01
C VAL A 258 -4.85 -12.11 8.35
N ALA A 259 -5.30 -10.85 8.40
CA ALA A 259 -5.76 -10.21 9.64
C ALA A 259 -6.95 -10.95 10.26
N ILE A 260 -7.94 -11.36 9.45
CA ILE A 260 -9.08 -12.17 9.92
C ILE A 260 -8.59 -13.52 10.46
N SER A 261 -7.68 -14.19 9.76
CA SER A 261 -7.15 -15.50 10.18
C SER A 261 -6.41 -15.40 11.52
N PHE A 262 -5.56 -14.38 11.70
CA PHE A 262 -4.90 -14.13 12.99
C PHE A 262 -5.90 -13.84 14.09
N ASN A 263 -6.83 -12.91 13.88
CA ASN A 263 -7.81 -12.54 14.91
C ASN A 263 -8.68 -13.72 15.31
N THR A 264 -9.18 -14.50 14.35
CA THR A 264 -9.99 -15.69 14.64
C THR A 264 -9.22 -16.73 15.45
N SER A 265 -7.98 -17.05 15.06
CA SER A 265 -7.15 -18.01 15.77
C SER A 265 -6.72 -17.50 17.15
N LEU A 266 -6.32 -16.24 17.26
CA LEU A 266 -5.92 -15.64 18.55
C LEU A 266 -7.10 -15.54 19.51
N GLN A 267 -8.29 -15.18 19.03
CA GLN A 267 -9.50 -15.17 19.85
C GLN A 267 -9.83 -16.55 20.40
N LYS A 268 -9.69 -17.58 19.55
CA LYS A 268 -9.96 -18.97 19.94
C LYS A 268 -9.02 -19.50 21.01
N TYR A 269 -7.72 -19.23 20.91
CA TYR A 269 -6.70 -19.83 21.75
C TYR A 269 -6.21 -18.93 22.88
N GLY A 270 -6.29 -17.60 22.74
CA GLY A 270 -5.72 -16.64 23.67
C GLY A 270 -6.71 -15.58 24.19
N GLY A 271 -7.94 -15.55 23.66
CA GLY A 271 -8.96 -14.58 24.05
C GLY A 271 -8.58 -13.13 23.75
N ASP A 272 -9.26 -12.21 24.42
CA ASP A 272 -9.18 -10.76 24.14
C ASP A 272 -7.77 -10.17 24.30
N ILE A 273 -6.99 -10.68 25.26
CA ILE A 273 -5.63 -10.19 25.49
C ILE A 273 -4.70 -10.50 24.32
N ALA A 274 -4.87 -11.65 23.67
CA ALA A 274 -4.07 -12.00 22.49
C ALA A 274 -4.45 -11.16 21.29
N VAL A 275 -5.75 -10.88 21.07
CA VAL A 275 -6.22 -10.00 20.00
C VAL A 275 -5.78 -8.56 20.25
N ALA A 276 -5.85 -8.07 21.49
CA ALA A 276 -5.35 -6.74 21.85
C ALA A 276 -3.84 -6.61 21.60
N SER A 277 -3.07 -7.64 21.98
CA SER A 277 -1.64 -7.70 21.67
C SER A 277 -1.37 -7.67 20.16
N MET A 278 -2.15 -8.43 19.36
CA MET A 278 -2.01 -8.41 17.91
C MET A 278 -2.31 -7.03 17.28
N SER A 279 -3.24 -6.29 17.88
CA SER A 279 -3.52 -4.90 17.44
C SER A 279 -2.30 -3.98 17.62
N ILE A 280 -1.55 -4.15 18.73
CA ILE A 280 -0.30 -3.42 18.95
C ILE A 280 0.75 -3.86 17.92
N LEU A 281 0.91 -5.16 17.69
CA LEU A 281 1.86 -5.69 16.70
C LEU A 281 1.54 -5.19 15.27
N ASN A 282 0.26 -5.15 14.90
CA ASN A 282 -0.18 -4.58 13.63
C ASN A 282 0.18 -3.09 13.52
N SER A 283 0.07 -2.34 14.61
CA SER A 283 0.48 -0.93 14.63
C SER A 283 1.98 -0.76 14.40
N VAL A 284 2.80 -1.64 14.98
CA VAL A 284 4.24 -1.69 14.70
C VAL A 284 4.51 -2.03 13.23
N MET A 285 3.79 -3.02 12.68
CA MET A 285 3.93 -3.39 11.27
C MET A 285 3.55 -2.25 10.32
N GLN A 286 2.65 -1.33 10.70
CA GLN A 286 2.35 -0.14 9.89
C GLN A 286 3.59 0.74 9.66
N PHE A 287 4.51 0.85 10.61
CA PHE A 287 5.78 1.57 10.40
C PHE A 287 6.68 0.87 9.38
N VAL A 288 6.70 -0.46 9.39
CA VAL A 288 7.42 -1.26 8.38
C VAL A 288 6.80 -1.03 7.00
N MET A 289 5.45 -1.05 6.91
CA MET A 289 4.70 -0.83 5.68
C MET A 289 4.73 0.63 5.20
N LEU A 290 5.13 1.58 6.03
CA LEU A 290 5.43 2.95 5.63
C LEU A 290 6.80 3.03 4.98
N LEU A 291 7.82 2.51 5.65
CA LEU A 291 9.22 2.69 5.26
C LEU A 291 9.58 1.88 4.01
N LEU A 292 9.33 0.56 4.02
CA LEU A 292 9.82 -0.31 2.95
C LEU A 292 9.13 -0.06 1.60
N PRO A 293 7.79 0.03 1.50
CA PRO A 293 7.15 0.41 0.25
C PRO A 293 7.53 1.81 -0.25
N GLY A 294 7.76 2.77 0.66
CA GLY A 294 8.24 4.10 0.29
C GLY A 294 9.62 4.04 -0.40
N LEU A 295 10.56 3.26 0.15
CA LEU A 295 11.87 3.02 -0.47
C LEU A 295 11.74 2.36 -1.85
N VAL A 296 10.86 1.37 -1.97
CA VAL A 296 10.57 0.68 -3.23
C VAL A 296 9.99 1.63 -4.27
N GLN A 297 9.02 2.47 -3.90
CA GLN A 297 8.42 3.45 -4.81
C GLN A 297 9.46 4.45 -5.34
N GLY A 298 10.45 4.81 -4.51
CA GLY A 298 11.58 5.63 -4.95
C GLY A 298 12.52 4.91 -5.91
N ALA A 299 12.76 3.61 -5.70
CA ALA A 299 13.63 2.80 -6.56
C ALA A 299 12.98 2.41 -7.89
N GLN A 300 11.65 2.24 -7.93
CA GLN A 300 10.91 1.71 -9.07
C GLN A 300 11.18 2.44 -10.38
N PRO A 301 11.15 3.80 -10.45
CA PRO A 301 11.46 4.52 -11.69
C PRO A 301 12.88 4.24 -12.18
N LEU A 302 13.86 4.16 -11.26
CA LEU A 302 15.25 3.88 -11.60
C LEU A 302 15.43 2.46 -12.17
N LEU A 303 14.76 1.47 -11.59
CA LEU A 303 14.82 0.08 -12.07
C LEU A 303 14.16 -0.04 -13.44
N SER A 304 12.92 0.43 -13.57
CA SER A 304 12.10 0.27 -14.77
C SER A 304 12.65 1.06 -15.96
N TYR A 305 13.02 2.33 -15.76
CA TYR A 305 13.57 3.18 -16.80
C TYR A 305 14.90 2.61 -17.34
N ASN A 306 15.83 2.27 -16.43
CA ASN A 306 17.15 1.76 -16.84
C ASN A 306 17.08 0.36 -17.44
N LEU A 307 16.06 -0.45 -17.09
CA LEU A 307 15.77 -1.69 -17.82
C LEU A 307 15.40 -1.40 -19.28
N GLY A 308 14.51 -0.41 -19.50
CA GLY A 308 14.12 0.04 -20.83
C GLY A 308 15.30 0.58 -21.65
N ALA A 309 16.16 1.39 -21.00
CA ALA A 309 17.38 1.94 -21.58
C ALA A 309 18.52 0.91 -21.75
N LYS A 310 18.31 -0.35 -21.39
CA LYS A 310 19.32 -1.44 -21.41
C LYS A 310 20.56 -1.15 -20.55
N ASN A 311 20.48 -0.23 -19.60
CA ASN A 311 21.56 0.08 -18.68
C ASN A 311 21.54 -0.87 -17.47
N ILE A 312 21.92 -2.13 -17.71
CA ILE A 312 21.86 -3.19 -16.70
C ILE A 312 22.80 -2.91 -15.52
N SER A 313 23.94 -2.26 -15.75
CA SER A 313 24.84 -1.88 -14.68
C SER A 313 24.13 -0.96 -13.65
N ARG A 314 23.36 0.02 -14.13
CA ARG A 314 22.61 0.94 -13.30
C ARG A 314 21.43 0.26 -12.59
N VAL A 315 20.73 -0.67 -13.26
CA VAL A 315 19.69 -1.54 -12.64
C VAL A 315 20.30 -2.31 -11.46
N LYS A 316 21.45 -2.96 -11.66
CA LYS A 316 22.13 -3.75 -10.62
C LYS A 316 22.57 -2.89 -9.43
N LYS A 317 23.10 -1.69 -9.68
CA LYS A 317 23.49 -0.73 -8.61
C LYS A 317 22.27 -0.25 -7.83
N THR A 318 21.17 0.09 -8.51
CA THR A 318 19.92 0.52 -7.88
C THR A 318 19.33 -0.58 -7.01
N PHE A 319 19.26 -1.82 -7.52
CA PHE A 319 18.77 -2.96 -6.73
C PHE A 319 19.63 -3.20 -5.48
N ARG A 320 20.96 -3.20 -5.61
CA ARG A 320 21.85 -3.37 -4.46
C ARG A 320 21.61 -2.30 -3.39
N LEU A 321 21.44 -1.05 -3.79
CA LEU A 321 21.16 0.04 -2.87
C LEU A 321 19.79 -0.13 -2.21
N LEU A 322 18.74 -0.46 -2.98
CA LEU A 322 17.41 -0.75 -2.45
C LEU A 322 17.46 -1.90 -1.43
N LEU A 323 18.16 -2.98 -1.75
CA LEU A 323 18.31 -4.14 -0.85
C LEU A 323 18.97 -3.73 0.47
N ILE A 324 20.07 -2.98 0.41
CA ILE A 324 20.76 -2.48 1.60
C ILE A 324 19.82 -1.61 2.43
N CYS A 325 19.12 -0.65 1.82
CA CYS A 325 18.21 0.24 2.55
C CYS A 325 17.02 -0.51 3.15
N CYS A 326 16.42 -1.46 2.43
CA CYS A 326 15.31 -2.25 2.95
C CYS A 326 15.75 -3.17 4.11
N VAL A 327 16.89 -3.85 3.98
CA VAL A 327 17.43 -4.70 5.04
C VAL A 327 17.84 -3.86 6.25
N SER A 328 18.52 -2.73 6.05
CA SER A 328 18.89 -1.83 7.17
C SER A 328 17.66 -1.27 7.88
N GLY A 329 16.62 -0.88 7.13
CA GLY A 329 15.36 -0.37 7.69
C GLY A 329 14.61 -1.43 8.49
N SER A 330 14.45 -2.64 7.94
CA SER A 330 13.80 -3.75 8.64
C SER A 330 14.62 -4.22 9.87
N PHE A 331 15.96 -4.24 9.76
CA PHE A 331 16.85 -4.54 10.87
C PHE A 331 16.73 -3.52 12.00
N LEU A 332 16.68 -2.21 11.67
CA LEU A 332 16.55 -1.16 12.68
C LEU A 332 15.25 -1.29 13.47
N ILE A 333 14.12 -1.49 12.79
CA ILE A 333 12.83 -1.69 13.46
C ILE A 333 12.85 -2.96 14.30
N TRP A 334 13.37 -4.05 13.73
CA TRP A 334 13.55 -5.32 14.44
C TRP A 334 14.39 -5.14 15.72
N PHE A 335 15.52 -4.46 15.60
CA PHE A 335 16.42 -4.22 16.73
C PHE A 335 15.74 -3.45 17.86
N ILE A 336 14.99 -2.39 17.53
CA ILE A 336 14.21 -1.62 18.51
C ILE A 336 13.16 -2.50 19.19
N CYS A 337 12.39 -3.27 18.42
CA CYS A 337 11.34 -4.14 18.95
C CYS A 337 11.90 -5.29 19.80
N MET A 338 13.08 -5.82 19.50
CA MET A 338 13.70 -6.91 20.26
C MET A 338 14.41 -6.44 21.53
N THR A 339 15.01 -5.24 21.50
CA THR A 339 15.74 -4.70 22.66
C THR A 339 14.84 -3.94 23.62
N LEU A 340 13.84 -3.23 23.13
CA LEU A 340 12.96 -2.33 23.90
C LEU A 340 11.46 -2.67 23.75
N PRO A 341 11.04 -3.94 23.81
CA PRO A 341 9.65 -4.33 23.53
C PRO A 341 8.64 -3.71 24.52
N ASN A 342 9.00 -3.55 25.77
CA ASN A 342 8.14 -2.90 26.77
C ASN A 342 7.92 -1.43 26.46
N MET A 343 8.97 -0.70 26.03
CA MET A 343 8.88 0.69 25.63
C MET A 343 8.00 0.84 24.39
N VAL A 344 8.15 -0.03 23.40
CA VAL A 344 7.31 -0.02 22.19
C VAL A 344 5.86 -0.30 22.55
N ALA A 345 5.56 -1.30 23.39
CA ALA A 345 4.20 -1.61 23.81
C ALA A 345 3.57 -0.47 24.65
N SER A 346 4.35 0.19 25.51
CA SER A 346 3.86 1.28 26.38
C SER A 346 3.46 2.55 25.58
N ILE A 347 3.87 2.70 24.33
CA ILE A 347 3.38 3.78 23.45
C ILE A 347 1.88 3.60 23.16
N PHE A 348 1.38 2.36 23.14
CA PHE A 348 0.01 2.04 22.75
C PHE A 348 -0.94 1.78 23.91
N THR A 349 -0.41 1.38 25.07
CA THR A 349 -1.22 1.05 26.26
C THR A 349 -0.48 1.31 27.55
N SER A 350 -1.23 1.63 28.62
CA SER A 350 -0.71 1.73 29.99
C SER A 350 -0.98 0.48 30.83
N ASP A 351 -1.69 -0.52 30.30
CA ASP A 351 -1.99 -1.78 31.00
C ASP A 351 -0.74 -2.66 31.10
N ALA A 352 -0.24 -2.83 32.32
CA ALA A 352 0.95 -3.61 32.59
C ALA A 352 0.83 -5.10 32.22
N VAL A 353 -0.38 -5.68 32.31
CA VAL A 353 -0.63 -7.07 31.92
C VAL A 353 -0.52 -7.21 30.42
N LEU A 354 -1.15 -6.31 29.66
CA LEU A 354 -1.08 -6.29 28.20
C LEU A 354 0.34 -5.98 27.70
N ILE A 355 1.08 -5.08 28.35
CA ILE A 355 2.49 -4.79 28.02
C ILE A 355 3.34 -6.05 28.18
N THR A 356 3.21 -6.75 29.30
CA THR A 356 3.98 -7.97 29.56
C THR A 356 3.64 -9.08 28.57
N TYR A 357 2.36 -9.23 28.22
CA TYR A 357 1.91 -10.19 27.23
C TYR A 357 2.44 -9.85 25.85
N THR A 358 2.32 -8.58 25.45
CA THR A 358 2.78 -8.09 24.14
C THR A 358 4.29 -8.20 23.98
N ASN A 359 5.08 -8.02 25.05
CA ASN A 359 6.52 -8.26 25.00
C ASN A 359 6.86 -9.67 24.52
N LYS A 360 6.20 -10.69 25.08
CA LYS A 360 6.42 -12.09 24.67
C LYS A 360 5.97 -12.34 23.23
N SER A 361 4.78 -11.87 22.88
CA SER A 361 4.21 -12.02 21.52
C SER A 361 5.06 -11.31 20.49
N MET A 362 5.55 -10.09 20.79
CA MET A 362 6.38 -9.26 19.90
C MET A 362 7.69 -9.97 19.56
N ARG A 363 8.35 -10.55 20.54
CA ARG A 363 9.60 -11.29 20.34
C ARG A 363 9.43 -12.50 19.42
N VAL A 364 8.27 -13.14 19.46
CA VAL A 364 7.96 -14.28 18.60
C VAL A 364 7.53 -13.82 17.22
N TYR A 365 6.52 -12.94 17.15
CA TYR A 365 5.91 -12.51 15.90
C TYR A 365 6.89 -11.77 14.99
N LEU A 366 7.72 -10.87 15.55
CA LEU A 366 8.70 -10.09 14.79
C LEU A 366 10.08 -10.76 14.72
N ALA A 367 10.24 -12.03 15.15
CA ALA A 367 11.55 -12.69 15.24
C ALA A 367 12.37 -12.60 13.95
N MET A 368 11.74 -12.73 12.79
CA MET A 368 12.40 -12.73 11.48
C MET A 368 12.19 -11.44 10.68
N LEU A 369 11.71 -10.37 11.31
CA LEU A 369 11.47 -9.10 10.64
C LEU A 369 12.73 -8.53 9.96
N PHE A 370 13.92 -8.80 10.50
CA PHE A 370 15.19 -8.31 9.95
C PHE A 370 15.47 -8.84 8.52
N ILE A 371 14.97 -10.05 8.17
CA ILE A 371 15.12 -10.59 6.81
C ILE A 371 13.98 -10.17 5.88
N TYR A 372 12.88 -9.63 6.41
CA TYR A 372 11.71 -9.23 5.63
C TYR A 372 12.03 -8.17 4.58
N GLY A 373 13.01 -7.28 4.85
CA GLY A 373 13.52 -6.32 3.89
C GLY A 373 14.04 -6.96 2.59
N ILE A 374 14.57 -8.18 2.65
CA ILE A 374 15.01 -8.95 1.46
C ILE A 374 13.79 -9.33 0.61
N GLN A 375 12.74 -9.84 1.27
CA GLN A 375 11.49 -10.22 0.61
C GLN A 375 10.90 -9.04 -0.15
N VAL A 376 10.74 -7.89 0.52
CA VAL A 376 10.17 -6.67 -0.07
C VAL A 376 11.02 -6.18 -1.25
N ALA A 377 12.34 -6.04 -1.07
CA ALA A 377 13.23 -5.56 -2.11
C ALA A 377 13.20 -6.45 -3.36
N CYS A 378 13.25 -7.78 -3.21
CA CYS A 378 13.25 -8.71 -4.32
C CYS A 378 11.88 -8.79 -5.03
N GLN A 379 10.79 -8.90 -4.27
CA GLN A 379 9.45 -9.08 -4.81
C GLN A 379 8.99 -7.86 -5.63
N TYR A 380 9.13 -6.65 -5.08
CA TYR A 380 8.77 -5.44 -5.81
C TYR A 380 9.74 -5.14 -6.97
N SER A 381 11.01 -5.58 -6.88
CA SER A 381 11.92 -5.47 -8.02
C SER A 381 11.50 -6.37 -9.18
N PHE A 382 10.88 -7.55 -8.93
CA PHE A 382 10.28 -8.34 -10.01
C PHE A 382 9.16 -7.57 -10.72
N VAL A 383 8.33 -6.83 -9.98
CA VAL A 383 7.29 -5.96 -10.57
C VAL A 383 7.93 -4.83 -11.40
N ALA A 384 8.93 -4.14 -10.84
CA ALA A 384 9.64 -3.05 -11.53
C ALA A 384 10.38 -3.52 -12.80
N LEU A 385 10.80 -4.79 -12.84
CA LEU A 385 11.53 -5.41 -13.95
C LEU A 385 10.64 -6.24 -14.89
N ASP A 386 9.31 -6.01 -14.87
CA ASP A 386 8.31 -6.66 -15.75
C ASP A 386 8.28 -8.20 -15.65
N GLN A 387 8.53 -8.76 -14.44
CA GLN A 387 8.52 -10.21 -14.18
C GLN A 387 7.23 -10.64 -13.47
N ALA A 388 6.07 -10.36 -14.09
CA ALA A 388 4.74 -10.60 -13.50
C ALA A 388 4.54 -12.03 -12.96
N PRO A 389 4.84 -13.12 -13.70
CA PRO A 389 4.58 -14.48 -13.20
C PRO A 389 5.32 -14.79 -11.90
N LYS A 390 6.58 -14.31 -11.78
CA LYS A 390 7.38 -14.51 -10.56
C LYS A 390 6.83 -13.73 -9.38
N ALA A 391 6.45 -12.48 -9.62
CA ALA A 391 5.87 -11.63 -8.57
C ALA A 391 4.55 -12.20 -8.05
N ILE A 392 3.66 -12.67 -8.93
CA ILE A 392 2.37 -13.29 -8.57
C ILE A 392 2.62 -14.58 -7.77
N PHE A 393 3.49 -15.46 -8.29
CA PHE A 393 3.84 -16.71 -7.59
C PHE A 393 4.29 -16.43 -6.16
N LEU A 394 5.22 -15.50 -5.94
CA LEU A 394 5.75 -15.19 -4.62
C LEU A 394 4.68 -14.61 -3.67
N THR A 395 3.73 -13.82 -4.19
CA THR A 395 2.62 -13.30 -3.39
C THR A 395 1.71 -14.43 -2.89
N ILE A 396 1.26 -15.31 -3.80
CA ILE A 396 0.39 -16.42 -3.47
C ILE A 396 1.11 -17.40 -2.56
N TRP A 397 2.38 -17.73 -2.85
CA TRP A 397 3.23 -18.63 -2.08
C TRP A 397 3.32 -18.20 -0.61
N ARG A 398 3.77 -16.97 -0.35
CA ARG A 398 3.96 -16.49 1.03
C ARG A 398 2.65 -16.40 1.80
N LYS A 399 1.64 -15.72 1.26
CA LYS A 399 0.44 -15.34 2.03
C LYS A 399 -0.62 -16.43 2.04
N ILE A 400 -0.94 -17.02 0.89
CA ILE A 400 -2.06 -17.95 0.75
C ILE A 400 -1.61 -19.38 1.04
N ILE A 401 -0.47 -19.82 0.49
CA ILE A 401 -0.05 -21.22 0.59
C ILE A 401 0.69 -21.49 1.90
N ILE A 402 1.47 -20.52 2.42
CA ILE A 402 2.28 -20.75 3.62
C ILE A 402 1.60 -20.12 4.84
N LEU A 403 1.41 -18.78 4.87
CA LEU A 403 1.04 -18.06 6.08
C LEU A 403 -0.34 -18.46 6.59
N ILE A 404 -1.38 -18.37 5.78
CA ILE A 404 -2.75 -18.67 6.20
C ILE A 404 -2.87 -20.11 6.74
N PRO A 405 -2.39 -21.17 6.07
CA PRO A 405 -2.41 -22.51 6.64
C PRO A 405 -1.61 -22.65 7.94
N LEU A 406 -0.44 -22.02 8.05
CA LEU A 406 0.38 -22.07 9.27
C LEU A 406 -0.33 -21.46 10.47
N ILE A 407 -1.11 -20.39 10.32
CA ILE A 407 -1.90 -19.78 11.38
C ILE A 407 -2.87 -20.78 12.02
N PHE A 408 -3.44 -21.69 11.24
CA PHE A 408 -4.39 -22.70 11.71
C PHE A 408 -3.72 -24.02 12.13
N ILE A 409 -2.59 -24.38 11.53
CA ILE A 409 -1.91 -25.67 11.74
C ILE A 409 -0.98 -25.61 12.95
N LEU A 410 -0.14 -24.59 13.10
CA LEU A 410 0.88 -24.50 14.14
C LEU A 410 0.34 -24.57 15.58
N PRO A 411 -0.83 -24.00 15.91
CA PRO A 411 -1.41 -24.14 17.25
C PRO A 411 -1.60 -25.58 17.72
N HIS A 412 -1.69 -26.54 16.81
CA HIS A 412 -1.88 -27.96 17.14
C HIS A 412 -0.55 -28.69 17.42
N PHE A 413 0.57 -28.13 16.99
CA PHE A 413 1.89 -28.75 17.12
C PHE A 413 2.79 -28.09 18.18
N VAL A 414 2.42 -26.91 18.63
CA VAL A 414 3.22 -26.15 19.62
C VAL A 414 2.55 -26.26 20.99
N PRO A 415 3.30 -26.54 22.09
CA PRO A 415 2.74 -26.68 23.44
C PRO A 415 1.88 -25.51 23.90
N ASN A 416 2.27 -24.28 23.50
CA ASN A 416 1.46 -23.09 23.70
C ASN A 416 0.80 -22.69 22.37
N ALA A 417 -0.48 -23.04 22.20
CA ALA A 417 -1.23 -22.82 20.98
C ALA A 417 -1.24 -21.35 20.52
N VAL A 418 -1.32 -20.40 21.47
CA VAL A 418 -1.30 -18.96 21.15
C VAL A 418 0.05 -18.55 20.55
N MET A 419 1.16 -19.04 21.13
CA MET A 419 2.48 -18.78 20.57
C MET A 419 2.67 -19.45 19.22
N GLY A 420 2.00 -20.60 18.99
CA GLY A 420 1.93 -21.25 17.68
C GLY A 420 1.32 -20.34 16.61
N VAL A 421 0.25 -19.59 16.95
CA VAL A 421 -0.34 -18.60 16.03
C VAL A 421 0.67 -17.51 15.67
N TYR A 422 1.34 -16.91 16.67
CA TYR A 422 2.34 -15.86 16.40
C TYR A 422 3.57 -16.36 15.63
N LEU A 423 3.96 -17.63 15.82
CA LEU A 423 5.08 -18.25 15.08
C LEU A 423 4.80 -18.44 13.58
N ALA A 424 3.55 -18.36 13.16
CA ALA A 424 3.21 -18.50 11.73
C ALA A 424 3.90 -17.44 10.85
N GLU A 425 3.96 -16.18 11.33
CA GLU A 425 4.58 -15.09 10.56
C GLU A 425 6.09 -15.29 10.35
N PRO A 426 6.93 -15.48 11.38
CA PRO A 426 8.38 -15.64 11.17
C PRO A 426 8.73 -16.91 10.38
N ILE A 427 7.98 -17.98 10.50
CA ILE A 427 8.19 -19.20 9.69
C ILE A 427 7.85 -18.90 8.22
N ALA A 428 6.70 -18.25 7.97
CA ALA A 428 6.31 -17.87 6.61
C ALA A 428 7.32 -16.90 5.97
N ASP A 429 7.81 -15.92 6.71
CA ASP A 429 8.85 -14.99 6.25
C ASP A 429 10.15 -15.70 5.91
N THR A 430 10.59 -16.63 6.76
CA THR A 430 11.81 -17.42 6.51
C THR A 430 11.68 -18.23 5.22
N ILE A 431 10.60 -18.99 5.05
CA ILE A 431 10.36 -19.80 3.85
C ILE A 431 10.26 -18.90 2.61
N ALA A 432 9.55 -17.77 2.74
CA ALA A 432 9.40 -16.81 1.65
C ALA A 432 10.74 -16.21 1.21
N VAL A 433 11.59 -15.80 2.15
CA VAL A 433 12.93 -15.27 1.83
C VAL A 433 13.81 -16.35 1.22
N CYS A 434 13.80 -17.57 1.75
CA CYS A 434 14.55 -18.71 1.20
C CYS A 434 14.10 -19.08 -0.23
N THR A 435 12.88 -18.74 -0.62
CA THR A 435 12.37 -18.95 -1.99
C THR A 435 12.66 -17.73 -2.88
N THR A 436 12.37 -16.53 -2.38
CA THR A 436 12.44 -15.28 -3.16
C THR A 436 13.88 -14.88 -3.46
N ALA A 437 14.78 -14.95 -2.48
CA ALA A 437 16.16 -14.50 -2.64
C ALA A 437 16.93 -15.33 -3.69
N PRO A 438 16.92 -16.69 -3.69
CA PRO A 438 17.57 -17.48 -4.75
C PRO A 438 16.92 -17.27 -6.12
N MET A 439 15.60 -17.15 -6.17
CA MET A 439 14.86 -16.91 -7.41
C MET A 439 15.24 -15.56 -8.03
N PHE A 440 15.35 -14.51 -7.21
CA PHE A 440 15.79 -13.20 -7.67
C PHE A 440 17.29 -13.20 -8.02
N TYR A 441 18.14 -13.85 -7.22
CA TYR A 441 19.57 -13.96 -7.48
C TYR A 441 19.86 -14.66 -8.82
N SER A 442 19.14 -15.74 -9.12
CA SER A 442 19.23 -16.42 -10.41
C SER A 442 18.86 -15.50 -11.58
N TYR A 443 17.79 -14.71 -11.43
CA TYR A 443 17.38 -13.73 -12.43
C TYR A 443 18.42 -12.60 -12.58
N TYR A 444 18.90 -12.07 -11.46
CA TYR A 444 19.92 -11.01 -11.39
C TYR A 444 21.24 -11.41 -12.06
N ARG A 445 21.68 -12.66 -11.88
CA ARG A 445 22.89 -13.19 -12.55
C ARG A 445 22.71 -13.30 -14.07
N LYS A 446 21.52 -13.67 -14.54
CA LYS A 446 21.22 -13.82 -15.97
C LYS A 446 21.09 -12.48 -16.70
N MET A 447 20.92 -11.37 -16.00
CA MET A 447 20.99 -10.04 -16.61
C MET A 447 22.43 -9.78 -17.09
N LYS A 448 22.70 -9.96 -18.39
CA LYS A 448 23.99 -9.63 -19.00
C LYS A 448 24.08 -8.11 -19.21
N CYS A 449 25.27 -7.55 -18.91
CA CYS A 449 25.60 -6.17 -19.21
C CYS A 449 25.77 -5.97 -20.71
#